data_c4ea545476e547135fb8f0117b150057
#
_entry.id   c4ea545476e547135fb8f0117b150057
#
_cell.length_a   1.000
_cell.length_b   1.000
_cell.length_c   1.000
_cell.angle_alpha   90.00
_cell.angle_beta   90.00
_cell.angle_gamma   90.00
#
_symmetry.space_group_name_H-M   'P 1'
#
loop_
_entity.id
_entity.type
_entity.pdbx_description
1 polymer ?
#
loop_
_entity_poly.entity_id
_entity_poly.type
_entity_poly.pdbx_seq_one_letter_code
_entity_poly.pdbx_strand_id
1 'polypeptide(L)'
;MFISQAVKELFHAPDHPVRIIGIRHGEKMYETLLTNEECTHAEDMGDFYRVPSDARDLNYDKYVVTGEQDRNVLTEFNSSNTRLLSVEEVKEKLLALDYIQQALAAWDRL
;
A
#
# COMPACT_ATOMS: atom_id res chain seq x y z
N MET A 1 2.11 0.24 13.18
CA MET A 1 2.58 -0.69 14.24
C MET A 1 3.43 -1.81 13.69
N PHE A 2 3.00 -2.48 12.65
CA PHE A 2 3.75 -3.62 12.10
C PHE A 2 5.11 -3.23 11.53
N ILE A 3 5.22 -2.08 10.89
CA ILE A 3 6.50 -1.61 10.34
C ILE A 3 7.50 -1.38 11.47
N SER A 4 7.09 -0.69 12.52
CA SER A 4 7.98 -0.43 13.65
C SER A 4 8.44 -1.72 14.32
N GLN A 5 7.54 -2.68 14.47
CA GLN A 5 7.89 -3.98 15.04
C GLN A 5 8.89 -4.73 14.15
N ALA A 6 8.65 -4.73 12.83
CA ALA A 6 9.53 -5.38 11.88
C ALA A 6 10.94 -4.79 11.92
N VAL A 7 11.04 -3.45 11.94
CA VAL A 7 12.35 -2.77 12.00
C VAL A 7 13.08 -3.12 13.29
N LYS A 8 12.39 -3.09 14.42
CA LYS A 8 12.99 -3.44 15.70
C LYS A 8 13.57 -4.86 15.68
N GLU A 9 12.82 -5.79 15.12
CA GLU A 9 13.27 -7.18 15.04
C GLU A 9 14.45 -7.36 14.09
N LEU A 10 14.42 -6.69 12.94
CA LEU A 10 15.52 -6.76 11.98
C LEU A 10 16.83 -6.21 12.53
N PHE A 11 16.74 -5.14 13.32
CA PHE A 11 17.92 -4.50 13.91
C PHE A 11 18.28 -5.06 15.29
N HIS A 12 17.66 -6.16 15.69
CA HIS A 12 17.94 -6.84 16.96
C HIS A 12 17.77 -5.91 18.17
N ALA A 13 16.77 -5.05 18.10
CA ALA A 13 16.45 -4.09 19.16
C ALA A 13 14.97 -4.18 19.55
N PRO A 14 14.51 -5.36 20.00
CA PRO A 14 13.08 -5.57 20.26
C PRO A 14 12.53 -4.67 21.37
N ASP A 15 13.38 -4.25 22.29
CA ASP A 15 12.97 -3.43 23.43
C ASP A 15 13.07 -1.92 23.16
N HIS A 16 13.45 -1.54 21.95
CA HIS A 16 13.54 -0.13 21.61
C HIS A 16 12.15 0.53 21.73
N PRO A 17 12.04 1.65 22.45
CA PRO A 17 10.73 2.25 22.70
C PRO A 17 10.10 2.82 21.44
N VAL A 18 8.79 2.67 21.35
CA VAL A 18 7.98 3.28 20.28
C VAL A 18 7.00 4.23 20.97
N ARG A 19 7.09 5.50 20.64
CA ARG A 19 6.20 6.51 21.18
C ARG A 19 5.06 6.78 20.23
N ILE A 20 3.83 6.56 20.69
CA ILE A 20 2.64 6.85 19.90
C ILE A 20 2.27 8.32 20.14
N ILE A 21 2.33 9.12 19.09
CA ILE A 21 2.04 10.55 19.18
C ILE A 21 0.59 10.89 18.83
N GLY A 22 -0.17 9.89 18.34
CA GLY A 22 -1.56 10.08 17.96
C GLY A 22 -1.70 10.79 16.62
N ILE A 23 -2.93 11.15 16.28
CA ILE A 23 -3.27 11.83 15.03
C ILE A 23 -3.20 13.33 15.26
N ARG A 24 -2.43 14.01 14.42
CA ARG A 24 -2.34 15.47 14.48
C ARG A 24 -3.46 16.10 13.68
N HIS A 25 -3.71 17.38 13.93
CA HIS A 25 -4.74 18.12 13.22
C HIS A 25 -4.44 18.11 11.72
N GLY A 26 -5.45 17.76 10.93
CA GLY A 26 -5.33 17.69 9.48
C GLY A 26 -4.82 16.37 8.91
N GLU A 27 -4.43 15.42 9.76
CA GLU A 27 -4.01 14.11 9.29
C GLU A 27 -5.21 13.23 8.96
N LYS A 28 -5.07 12.44 7.91
CA LYS A 28 -6.11 11.49 7.50
C LYS A 28 -6.00 10.20 8.30
N MET A 29 -7.14 9.54 8.48
CA MET A 29 -7.17 8.22 9.11
C MET A 29 -6.67 7.13 8.16
N TYR A 30 -6.80 7.34 6.86
CA TYR A 30 -6.35 6.42 5.83
C TYR A 30 -6.05 7.20 4.56
N GLU A 31 -5.31 6.57 3.66
CA GLU A 31 -4.99 7.17 2.36
C GLU A 31 -5.74 6.46 1.25
N THR A 32 -6.33 7.23 0.36
CA THR A 32 -6.98 6.70 -0.83
C THR A 32 -5.93 6.28 -1.83
N LEU A 33 -6.00 5.01 -2.26
CA LEU A 33 -5.09 4.46 -3.26
C LEU A 33 -5.73 4.50 -4.64
N LEU A 34 -7.01 4.17 -4.73
CA LEU A 34 -7.81 4.32 -5.94
C LEU A 34 -9.16 4.88 -5.53
N THR A 35 -9.63 5.90 -6.23
CA THR A 35 -10.97 6.43 -6.01
C THR A 35 -12.02 5.48 -6.58
N ASN A 36 -13.28 5.69 -6.22
CA ASN A 36 -14.38 4.90 -6.81
C ASN A 36 -14.37 4.97 -8.33
N GLU A 37 -14.13 6.17 -8.86
CA GLU A 37 -14.08 6.37 -10.29
C GLU A 37 -12.93 5.63 -10.94
N GLU A 38 -11.75 5.71 -10.34
CA GLU A 38 -10.58 4.99 -10.84
C GLU A 38 -10.76 3.48 -10.77
N CYS A 39 -11.44 2.98 -9.74
CA CYS A 39 -11.70 1.55 -9.62
C CYS A 39 -12.54 0.99 -10.77
N THR A 40 -13.39 1.82 -11.38
CA THR A 40 -14.20 1.37 -12.51
C THR A 40 -13.36 1.08 -13.75
N HIS A 41 -12.16 1.62 -13.83
CA HIS A 41 -11.26 1.43 -14.98
C HIS A 41 -10.01 0.61 -14.64
N ALA A 42 -9.76 0.38 -13.37
CA ALA A 42 -8.51 -0.24 -12.95
C ALA A 42 -8.42 -1.68 -13.44
N GLU A 43 -7.25 -2.04 -13.92
CA GLU A 43 -6.94 -3.40 -14.34
C GLU A 43 -6.05 -4.03 -13.27
N ASP A 44 -6.45 -5.21 -12.81
CA ASP A 44 -5.65 -5.95 -11.82
C ASP A 44 -4.50 -6.66 -12.55
N MET A 45 -3.29 -6.23 -12.26
CA MET A 45 -2.07 -6.77 -12.86
C MET A 45 -1.34 -7.74 -11.92
N GLY A 46 -2.01 -8.19 -10.86
CA GLY A 46 -1.41 -9.05 -9.85
C GLY A 46 -0.83 -8.23 -8.71
N ASP A 47 0.38 -7.76 -8.86
CA ASP A 47 1.05 -6.95 -7.83
C ASP A 47 0.73 -5.46 -7.95
N PHE A 48 0.09 -5.05 -9.04
CA PHE A 48 -0.20 -3.64 -9.31
C PHE A 48 -1.58 -3.51 -9.93
N TYR A 49 -2.18 -2.34 -9.74
CA TYR A 49 -3.35 -1.94 -10.51
C TYR A 49 -2.90 -0.95 -11.57
N ARG A 50 -3.43 -1.09 -12.77
CA ARG A 50 -3.18 -0.16 -13.86
C ARG A 50 -4.43 0.64 -14.10
N VAL A 51 -4.30 1.96 -14.09
CA VAL A 51 -5.40 2.86 -14.43
C VAL A 51 -5.07 3.45 -15.80
N PRO A 52 -5.74 3.02 -16.86
CA PRO A 52 -5.44 3.53 -18.19
C PRO A 52 -5.89 4.99 -18.34
N SER A 53 -5.35 5.66 -19.35
CA SER A 53 -5.74 7.03 -19.62
C SER A 53 -7.23 7.10 -19.99
N ASP A 54 -7.83 8.22 -19.61
CA ASP A 54 -9.27 8.45 -19.82
C ASP A 54 -9.58 8.72 -21.28
N ALA A 55 -10.36 7.83 -21.90
CA ALA A 55 -10.79 7.96 -23.28
C ALA A 55 -12.31 8.10 -23.38
N ARG A 56 -12.95 8.61 -22.34
CA ARG A 56 -14.42 8.71 -22.29
C ARG A 56 -15.04 9.49 -23.42
N ASP A 57 -14.35 10.51 -23.91
CA ASP A 57 -14.87 11.35 -24.99
C ASP A 57 -15.08 10.58 -26.27
N LEU A 58 -14.32 9.52 -26.48
CA LEU A 58 -14.36 8.73 -27.71
C LEU A 58 -15.25 7.49 -27.61
N ASN A 59 -15.41 6.95 -26.41
CA ASN A 59 -16.06 5.65 -26.22
C ASN A 59 -16.96 5.63 -25.00
N TYR A 60 -17.62 6.70 -24.71
CA TYR A 60 -18.40 6.85 -23.48
C TYR A 60 -19.47 5.76 -23.31
N ASP A 61 -20.25 5.52 -24.33
CA ASP A 61 -21.34 4.52 -24.28
C ASP A 61 -20.80 3.10 -24.09
N LYS A 62 -19.79 2.77 -24.86
CA LYS A 62 -19.11 1.48 -24.75
C LYS A 62 -18.52 1.29 -23.39
N TYR A 63 -17.96 2.34 -22.85
CA TYR A 63 -17.33 2.33 -21.54
C TYR A 63 -18.36 2.04 -20.44
N VAL A 64 -19.50 2.69 -20.46
CA VAL A 64 -20.55 2.51 -19.46
C VAL A 64 -21.07 1.08 -19.48
N VAL A 65 -21.32 0.52 -20.65
CA VAL A 65 -21.82 -0.84 -20.79
C VAL A 65 -20.80 -1.86 -20.29
N THR A 66 -19.55 -1.66 -20.62
CA THR A 66 -18.48 -2.57 -20.19
C THR A 66 -18.24 -2.49 -18.69
N GLY A 67 -18.38 -1.31 -18.12
CA GLY A 67 -18.11 -1.08 -16.71
C GLY A 67 -18.99 -1.84 -15.76
N GLU A 68 -20.20 -2.18 -16.17
CA GLU A 68 -21.12 -2.88 -15.30
C GLU A 68 -20.82 -4.37 -15.11
N GLN A 69 -20.09 -4.97 -16.02
CA GLN A 69 -19.91 -6.41 -16.03
C GLN A 69 -18.77 -6.91 -15.16
N ASP A 70 -17.69 -6.16 -15.05
CA ASP A 70 -16.46 -6.68 -14.43
C ASP A 70 -15.96 -5.89 -13.23
N ARG A 71 -16.74 -4.96 -12.74
CA ARG A 71 -16.24 -3.95 -11.82
C ARG A 71 -16.87 -3.94 -10.45
N ASN A 72 -17.63 -4.95 -10.13
CA ASN A 72 -18.36 -4.98 -8.88
C ASN A 72 -17.51 -5.37 -7.69
N VAL A 73 -16.27 -5.74 -7.92
CA VAL A 73 -15.40 -6.27 -6.88
C VAL A 73 -14.74 -5.17 -6.08
N LEU A 74 -14.39 -4.06 -6.75
CA LEU A 74 -13.64 -3.00 -6.12
C LEU A 74 -14.36 -1.67 -6.31
N THR A 75 -14.91 -1.13 -5.23
CA THR A 75 -15.61 0.16 -5.26
C THR A 75 -14.73 1.30 -4.83
N GLU A 76 -13.83 1.05 -3.89
CA GLU A 76 -12.84 2.01 -3.43
C GLU A 76 -11.67 1.21 -2.89
N PHE A 77 -10.46 1.70 -3.12
CA PHE A 77 -9.27 1.06 -2.61
C PHE A 77 -8.47 2.06 -1.78
N ASN A 78 -8.33 1.78 -0.51
CA ASN A 78 -7.62 2.67 0.40
C ASN A 78 -6.78 1.87 1.39
N SER A 79 -5.98 2.55 2.18
CA SER A 79 -5.08 1.90 3.11
C SER A 79 -5.78 1.19 4.27
N SER A 80 -7.08 1.45 4.48
CA SER A 80 -7.83 0.80 5.56
C SER A 80 -8.56 -0.46 5.10
N ASN A 81 -8.80 -0.64 3.79
CA ASN A 81 -9.53 -1.80 3.28
C ASN A 81 -8.68 -2.75 2.45
N THR A 82 -7.39 -2.50 2.37
CA THR A 82 -6.46 -3.41 1.69
C THR A 82 -5.94 -4.47 2.67
N ARG A 83 -5.38 -5.55 2.12
CA ARG A 83 -4.75 -6.57 2.94
C ARG A 83 -3.55 -5.98 3.67
N LEU A 84 -3.51 -6.16 4.98
CA LEU A 84 -2.39 -5.73 5.79
C LEU A 84 -1.34 -6.84 5.85
N LEU A 85 -0.09 -6.45 5.71
CA LEU A 85 1.01 -7.39 5.80
C LEU A 85 1.29 -7.73 7.26
N SER A 86 1.65 -8.98 7.53
CA SER A 86 2.12 -9.39 8.86
C SER A 86 3.52 -8.83 9.11
N VAL A 87 3.97 -8.89 10.35
CA VAL A 87 5.34 -8.48 10.71
C VAL A 87 6.37 -9.24 9.88
N GLU A 88 6.18 -10.55 9.72
CA GLU A 88 7.12 -11.36 8.94
C GLU A 88 7.15 -10.97 7.47
N GLU A 89 5.98 -10.69 6.88
CA GLU A 89 5.91 -10.24 5.50
C GLU A 89 6.56 -8.87 5.31
N VAL A 90 6.40 -7.96 6.27
CA VAL A 90 7.05 -6.65 6.24
C VAL A 90 8.57 -6.81 6.30
N LYS A 91 9.05 -7.70 7.16
CA LYS A 91 10.48 -8.00 7.27
C LYS A 91 11.05 -8.50 5.94
N GLU A 92 10.36 -9.41 5.28
CA GLU A 92 10.79 -9.91 3.97
C GLU A 92 10.90 -8.79 2.94
N LYS A 93 9.91 -7.92 2.88
CA LYS A 93 9.92 -6.81 1.92
C LYS A 93 11.03 -5.81 2.22
N LEU A 94 11.28 -5.52 3.49
CA LEU A 94 12.36 -4.62 3.88
C LEU A 94 13.72 -5.21 3.53
N LEU A 95 13.91 -6.51 3.78
CA LEU A 95 15.17 -7.17 3.47
C LEU A 95 15.48 -7.21 1.97
N ALA A 96 14.48 -7.08 1.12
CA ALA A 96 14.67 -7.00 -0.32
C ALA A 96 15.24 -5.65 -0.80
N LEU A 97 15.26 -4.65 0.07
CA LEU A 97 15.76 -3.31 -0.28
C LEU A 97 17.25 -3.21 0.01
N ASP A 98 18.00 -2.74 -0.97
CA ASP A 98 19.44 -2.52 -0.82
C ASP A 98 19.77 -1.57 0.33
N TYR A 99 18.95 -0.54 0.48
CA TYR A 99 19.11 0.43 1.57
C TYR A 99 19.09 -0.25 2.93
N ILE A 100 18.16 -1.16 3.14
CA ILE A 100 18.04 -1.88 4.40
C ILE A 100 19.23 -2.83 4.61
N GLN A 101 19.68 -3.50 3.55
CA GLN A 101 20.85 -4.36 3.62
C GLN A 101 22.10 -3.57 4.06
N GLN A 102 22.29 -2.39 3.48
CA GLN A 102 23.41 -1.52 3.83
C GLN A 102 23.29 -1.00 5.27
N ALA A 103 22.09 -0.62 5.68
CA ALA A 103 21.85 -0.13 7.04
C ALA A 103 22.12 -1.22 8.08
N LEU A 104 21.70 -2.45 7.81
CA LEU A 104 21.95 -3.57 8.70
C LEU A 104 23.45 -3.88 8.82
N ALA A 105 24.17 -3.85 7.70
CA ALA A 105 25.60 -4.06 7.71
C ALA A 105 26.33 -3.01 8.55
N ALA A 106 25.91 -1.74 8.42
CA ALA A 106 26.47 -0.65 9.22
C ALA A 106 26.11 -0.80 10.70
N TRP A 107 24.90 -1.23 11.00
CA TRP A 107 24.44 -1.43 12.37
C TRP A 107 25.25 -2.54 13.06
N ASP A 108 25.51 -3.62 12.38
CA ASP A 108 26.26 -4.75 12.95
C ASP A 108 27.74 -4.40 13.23
N ARG A 109 28.24 -3.32 12.65
CA ARG A 109 29.62 -2.86 12.90
C ARG A 109 29.72 -2.00 14.14
N LEU A 110 28.60 -1.55 14.69
CA LEU A 110 28.59 -0.75 15.89
C LEU A 110 28.71 -1.67 17.12
#